data_18d29e5c9da0836b324a17a4f6e6bf83
#
_entry.id   18d29e5c9da0836b324a17a4f6e6bf83
#
_cell.length_a   1.000
_cell.length_b   1.000
_cell.length_c   1.000
_cell.angle_alpha   90.00
_cell.angle_beta   90.00
_cell.angle_gamma   90.00
#
_symmetry.space_group_name_H-M   'P 1'
#
loop_
_entity.id
_entity.type
_entity.pdbx_description
1 polymer ?
#
loop_
_entity_poly.entity_id
_entity_poly.type
_entity_poly.pdbx_seq_one_letter_code
_entity_poly.pdbx_strand_id
1 'polypeptide(L)'
;QVKEEKQRKEAYATLAKIFGEFSEGAGSMEAYLDVQSRFPFHSARNALLIGEQCPDAVRVGGYKEWHSQGIEILEDEKRLPIVILEPGKAYRREDGSVGQNFYAKEVYDISQTTARDQVQPQVRYDDRLLLKGLIASSPVPIRAVEELPQGRGAMFSAEQNAILVKKGMDAPDIFRCVSLEVANVQLAQSMDGYSRETDGYKAYAVSYMLCKRYGVDAKEYEISKLDGVFQGQVPREDIPAALTDMRDAFKSLNGRMARAMGLTRDSKQKEQER
;
A
#
# COMPACT_ATOMS: atom_id res chain seq x y z
N GLN A 1 27.55 14.45 3.72
CA GLN A 1 27.08 14.39 5.12
C GLN A 1 26.09 15.55 5.43
N VAL A 2 26.50 16.81 5.22
CA VAL A 2 25.65 18.00 5.52
C VAL A 2 24.37 18.03 4.65
N LYS A 3 24.48 17.70 3.36
CA LYS A 3 23.33 17.63 2.44
C LYS A 3 22.34 16.54 2.88
N GLU A 4 22.85 15.35 3.17
CA GLU A 4 22.01 14.21 3.59
C GLU A 4 21.28 14.51 4.92
N GLU A 5 21.98 15.08 5.89
CA GLU A 5 21.37 15.46 7.17
C GLU A 5 20.25 16.50 7.00
N LYS A 6 20.46 17.49 6.12
CA LYS A 6 19.45 18.48 5.78
C LYS A 6 18.23 17.79 5.14
N GLN A 7 18.43 16.96 4.12
CA GLN A 7 17.35 16.24 3.44
C GLN A 7 16.57 15.34 4.41
N ARG A 8 17.27 14.66 5.31
CA ARG A 8 16.63 13.82 6.34
C ARG A 8 15.74 14.66 7.27
N LYS A 9 16.22 15.81 7.75
CA LYS A 9 15.43 16.74 8.58
C LYS A 9 14.19 17.24 7.84
N GLU A 10 14.34 17.60 6.57
CA GLU A 10 13.26 18.06 5.71
C GLU A 10 12.22 16.94 5.48
N ALA A 11 12.66 15.70 5.25
CA ALA A 11 11.75 14.55 5.11
C ALA A 11 10.94 14.30 6.38
N TYR A 12 11.55 14.37 7.55
CA TYR A 12 10.82 14.25 8.83
C TYR A 12 9.88 15.42 9.08
N ALA A 13 10.25 16.63 8.72
CA ALA A 13 9.38 17.80 8.81
C ALA A 13 8.14 17.66 7.89
N THR A 14 8.35 17.16 6.67
CA THR A 14 7.27 16.85 5.72
C THR A 14 6.32 15.80 6.28
N LEU A 15 6.84 14.69 6.82
CA LEU A 15 6.00 13.67 7.46
C LEU A 15 5.23 14.22 8.66
N ALA A 16 5.86 15.04 9.50
CA ALA A 16 5.20 15.67 10.64
C ALA A 16 4.04 16.60 10.21
N LYS A 17 4.22 17.32 9.11
CA LYS A 17 3.16 18.15 8.49
C LYS A 17 2.01 17.24 8.01
N ILE A 18 2.31 16.20 7.23
CA ILE A 18 1.30 15.27 6.69
C ILE A 18 0.50 14.59 7.82
N PHE A 19 1.15 14.11 8.88
CA PHE A 19 0.45 13.51 10.01
C PHE A 19 -0.39 14.54 10.78
N GLY A 20 0.04 15.81 10.82
CA GLY A 20 -0.78 16.90 11.33
C GLY A 20 -2.05 17.11 10.51
N GLU A 21 -1.92 17.15 9.19
CA GLU A 21 -3.05 17.28 8.27
C GLU A 21 -4.05 16.13 8.42
N PHE A 22 -3.58 14.88 8.52
CA PHE A 22 -4.46 13.74 8.80
C PHE A 22 -5.17 13.87 10.15
N SER A 23 -4.46 14.27 11.21
CA SER A 23 -5.05 14.47 12.54
C SER A 23 -6.11 15.58 12.57
N GLU A 24 -5.99 16.57 11.70
CA GLU A 24 -6.94 17.68 11.56
C GLU A 24 -8.06 17.39 10.55
N GLY A 25 -8.04 16.22 9.89
CA GLY A 25 -9.00 15.85 8.85
C GLY A 25 -8.80 16.60 7.53
N ALA A 26 -7.63 17.20 7.32
CA ALA A 26 -7.26 17.92 6.10
C ALA A 26 -6.41 17.08 5.14
N GLY A 27 -5.90 15.93 5.57
CA GLY A 27 -5.14 15.00 4.74
C GLY A 27 -6.03 14.22 3.78
N SER A 28 -5.47 13.77 2.66
CA SER A 28 -6.17 12.94 1.68
C SER A 28 -5.74 11.47 1.77
N MET A 29 -6.63 10.63 2.27
CA MET A 29 -6.42 9.18 2.27
C MET A 29 -6.37 8.63 0.84
N GLU A 30 -7.18 9.15 -0.07
CA GLU A 30 -7.15 8.71 -1.47
C GLU A 30 -5.78 8.94 -2.12
N ALA A 31 -5.22 10.14 -1.96
CA ALA A 31 -3.90 10.46 -2.48
C ALA A 31 -2.81 9.52 -1.93
N TYR A 32 -2.84 9.24 -0.62
CA TYR A 32 -1.92 8.27 0.00
C TYR A 32 -2.11 6.86 -0.55
N LEU A 33 -3.35 6.36 -0.55
CA LEU A 33 -3.66 4.97 -0.96
C LEU A 33 -3.35 4.72 -2.43
N ASP A 34 -3.55 5.71 -3.30
CA ASP A 34 -3.20 5.63 -4.71
C ASP A 34 -1.70 5.43 -4.90
N VAL A 35 -0.88 6.19 -4.19
CA VAL A 35 0.58 6.02 -4.21
C VAL A 35 0.97 4.67 -3.62
N GLN A 36 0.47 4.32 -2.43
CA GLN A 36 0.82 3.05 -1.77
C GLN A 36 0.43 1.84 -2.61
N SER A 37 -0.68 1.90 -3.36
CA SER A 37 -1.12 0.82 -4.26
C SER A 37 -0.12 0.55 -5.39
N ARG A 38 0.58 1.58 -5.86
CA ARG A 38 1.65 1.45 -6.86
C ARG A 38 2.97 0.94 -6.26
N PHE A 39 3.21 1.23 -4.98
CA PHE A 39 4.45 0.92 -4.28
C PHE A 39 4.24 -0.01 -3.06
N PRO A 40 3.86 -1.28 -3.27
CA PRO A 40 3.54 -2.20 -2.17
C PRO A 40 4.74 -2.50 -1.25
N PHE A 41 5.96 -2.34 -1.75
CA PHE A 41 7.19 -2.64 -0.99
C PHE A 41 7.75 -1.43 -0.24
N HIS A 42 7.40 -0.22 -0.62
CA HIS A 42 7.78 0.97 0.15
C HIS A 42 7.00 1.04 1.47
N SER A 43 7.64 1.54 2.52
CA SER A 43 6.97 1.84 3.79
C SER A 43 5.88 2.89 3.60
N ALA A 44 4.91 2.96 4.52
CA ALA A 44 3.89 3.99 4.51
C ALA A 44 4.49 5.40 4.50
N ARG A 45 5.55 5.63 5.28
CA ARG A 45 6.28 6.90 5.30
C ARG A 45 6.87 7.25 3.93
N ASN A 46 7.48 6.28 3.27
CA ASN A 46 8.07 6.53 1.95
C ASN A 46 6.99 6.73 0.88
N ALA A 47 5.87 6.02 0.94
CA ALA A 47 4.74 6.28 0.05
C ALA A 47 4.20 7.71 0.21
N LEU A 48 4.10 8.21 1.45
CA LEU A 48 3.74 9.60 1.73
C LEU A 48 4.76 10.60 1.17
N LEU A 49 6.06 10.35 1.38
CA LEU A 49 7.13 11.20 0.86
C LEU A 49 7.17 11.21 -0.68
N ILE A 50 6.97 10.06 -1.31
CA ILE A 50 6.88 9.97 -2.77
C ILE A 50 5.65 10.75 -3.26
N GLY A 51 4.49 10.55 -2.66
CA GLY A 51 3.26 11.22 -3.03
C GLY A 51 3.32 12.74 -2.91
N GLU A 52 3.96 13.27 -1.87
CA GLU A 52 4.12 14.71 -1.68
C GLU A 52 5.06 15.34 -2.72
N GLN A 53 6.09 14.62 -3.16
CA GLN A 53 7.11 15.12 -4.08
C GLN A 53 6.82 14.78 -5.56
N CYS A 54 6.17 13.65 -5.83
CA CYS A 54 5.83 13.18 -7.18
C CYS A 54 4.54 12.33 -7.14
N PRO A 55 3.35 12.96 -7.10
CA PRO A 55 2.07 12.25 -6.92
C PRO A 55 1.80 11.17 -7.96
N ASP A 56 2.29 11.37 -9.18
CA ASP A 56 2.08 10.47 -10.32
C ASP A 56 3.21 9.43 -10.48
N ALA A 57 4.16 9.36 -9.54
CA ALA A 57 5.24 8.39 -9.60
C ALA A 57 4.73 6.95 -9.75
N VAL A 58 5.36 6.18 -10.62
CA VAL A 58 4.99 4.79 -10.91
C VAL A 58 6.14 3.81 -10.71
N ARG A 59 7.38 4.27 -10.82
CA ARG A 59 8.58 3.46 -10.62
C ARG A 59 9.75 4.34 -10.19
N VAL A 60 10.20 4.20 -8.97
CA VAL A 60 11.32 4.97 -8.42
C VAL A 60 12.56 4.10 -8.28
N GLY A 61 13.73 4.70 -8.51
CA GLY A 61 15.01 4.05 -8.35
C GLY A 61 16.11 5.08 -8.09
N GLY A 62 17.19 4.67 -7.42
CA GLY A 62 18.37 5.49 -7.23
C GLY A 62 19.17 5.64 -8.53
N TYR A 63 20.08 6.61 -8.56
CA TYR A 63 20.94 6.86 -9.73
C TYR A 63 21.65 5.59 -10.23
N LYS A 64 22.27 4.83 -9.31
CA LYS A 64 22.99 3.60 -9.66
C LYS A 64 22.07 2.50 -10.19
N GLU A 65 20.84 2.42 -9.68
CA GLU A 65 19.84 1.44 -10.09
C GLU A 65 19.39 1.71 -11.52
N TRP A 66 19.13 2.98 -11.87
CA TRP A 66 18.79 3.36 -13.23
C TRP A 66 19.96 3.15 -14.20
N HIS A 67 21.14 3.62 -13.81
CA HIS A 67 22.34 3.50 -14.64
C HIS A 67 22.71 2.03 -14.94
N SER A 68 22.54 1.12 -13.97
CA SER A 68 22.80 -0.33 -14.19
C SER A 68 21.86 -0.96 -15.23
N GLN A 69 20.72 -0.32 -15.53
CA GLN A 69 19.76 -0.73 -16.54
C GLN A 69 19.96 0.00 -17.88
N GLY A 70 21.01 0.80 -18.00
CA GLY A 70 21.26 1.64 -19.18
C GLY A 70 20.31 2.84 -19.29
N ILE A 71 19.68 3.25 -18.18
CA ILE A 71 18.74 4.36 -18.10
C ILE A 71 19.42 5.53 -17.39
N GLU A 72 19.36 6.72 -18.00
CA GLU A 72 19.94 7.94 -17.46
C GLU A 72 18.87 8.87 -16.89
N ILE A 73 19.23 9.60 -15.83
CA ILE A 73 18.39 10.69 -15.32
C ILE A 73 18.53 11.88 -16.28
N LEU A 74 17.41 12.47 -16.65
CA LEU A 74 17.40 13.67 -17.50
C LEU A 74 18.14 14.83 -16.83
N GLU A 75 18.89 15.61 -17.59
CA GLU A 75 19.78 16.64 -17.04
C GLU A 75 19.07 17.65 -16.15
N ASP A 76 17.88 18.09 -16.59
CA ASP A 76 17.06 19.05 -15.84
C ASP A 76 16.48 18.44 -14.55
N GLU A 77 16.30 17.10 -14.52
CA GLU A 77 15.74 16.36 -13.40
C GLU A 77 16.76 16.00 -12.33
N LYS A 78 18.05 16.00 -12.63
CA LYS A 78 19.12 15.66 -11.67
C LYS A 78 19.10 16.51 -10.40
N ARG A 79 18.53 17.71 -10.46
CA ARG A 79 18.40 18.64 -9.33
C ARG A 79 17.09 18.49 -8.55
N LEU A 80 16.19 17.62 -9.01
CA LEU A 80 14.86 17.41 -8.48
C LEU A 80 14.64 15.96 -8.00
N PRO A 81 15.55 15.39 -7.18
CA PRO A 81 15.36 14.04 -6.68
C PRO A 81 14.16 13.97 -5.75
N ILE A 82 13.52 12.81 -5.72
CA ILE A 82 12.57 12.43 -4.68
C ILE A 82 13.39 11.92 -3.49
N VAL A 83 13.17 12.48 -2.30
CA VAL A 83 13.89 12.07 -1.09
C VAL A 83 13.02 11.10 -0.30
N ILE A 84 13.54 9.91 -0.06
CA ILE A 84 12.94 8.88 0.80
C ILE A 84 13.86 8.57 1.99
N LEU A 85 13.33 7.80 2.96
CA LEU A 85 14.07 7.38 4.15
C LEU A 85 14.40 5.89 4.06
N GLU A 86 15.68 5.55 4.05
CA GLU A 86 16.13 4.15 4.12
C GLU A 86 16.63 3.78 5.51
N PRO A 87 16.37 2.54 5.97
CA PRO A 87 16.88 2.07 7.25
C PRO A 87 18.40 1.94 7.19
N GLY A 88 19.08 2.53 8.16
CA GLY A 88 20.52 2.37 8.40
C GLY A 88 20.79 1.24 9.38
N LYS A 89 21.86 1.39 10.15
CA LYS A 89 22.20 0.41 11.21
C LYS A 89 21.25 0.53 12.39
N ALA A 90 20.76 -0.62 12.86
CA ALA A 90 20.07 -0.71 14.13
C ALA A 90 21.05 -0.44 15.28
N TYR A 91 20.57 0.14 16.37
CA TYR A 91 21.35 0.40 17.59
C TYR A 91 20.54 0.04 18.83
N ARG A 92 21.25 -0.31 19.93
CA ARG A 92 20.60 -0.49 21.23
C ARG A 92 20.48 0.83 21.96
N ARG A 93 19.31 1.09 22.51
CA ARG A 93 19.05 2.19 23.43
C ARG A 93 19.49 1.81 24.83
N GLU A 94 19.60 2.80 25.72
CA GLU A 94 19.97 2.60 27.13
C GLU A 94 18.98 1.72 27.88
N ASP A 95 17.70 1.72 27.52
CA ASP A 95 16.65 0.87 28.06
C ASP A 95 16.68 -0.57 27.53
N GLY A 96 17.66 -0.92 26.68
CA GLY A 96 17.81 -2.23 26.05
C GLY A 96 16.98 -2.44 24.78
N SER A 97 16.08 -1.53 24.43
CA SER A 97 15.29 -1.59 23.20
C SER A 97 16.17 -1.36 21.95
N VAL A 98 15.69 -1.85 20.80
CA VAL A 98 16.38 -1.65 19.52
C VAL A 98 15.82 -0.41 18.82
N GLY A 99 16.68 0.56 18.54
CA GLY A 99 16.39 1.69 17.70
C GLY A 99 16.85 1.45 16.27
N GLN A 100 16.24 2.14 15.32
CA GLN A 100 16.58 2.11 13.90
C GLN A 100 16.95 3.52 13.44
N ASN A 101 18.16 3.68 12.94
CA ASN A 101 18.54 4.90 12.24
C ASN A 101 17.97 4.89 10.84
N PHE A 102 17.66 6.09 10.32
CA PHE A 102 17.28 6.29 8.94
C PHE A 102 18.16 7.37 8.32
N TYR A 103 18.48 7.20 7.06
CA TYR A 103 19.19 8.20 6.25
C TYR A 103 18.35 8.58 5.04
N ALA A 104 18.57 9.80 4.53
CA ALA A 104 17.91 10.25 3.32
C ALA A 104 18.56 9.62 2.08
N LYS A 105 17.73 9.11 1.17
CA LYS A 105 18.14 8.59 -0.14
C LYS A 105 17.45 9.35 -1.24
N GLU A 106 18.23 9.79 -2.22
CA GLU A 106 17.71 10.38 -3.45
C GLU A 106 17.33 9.28 -4.44
N VAL A 107 16.10 9.33 -4.91
CA VAL A 107 15.56 8.47 -5.97
C VAL A 107 14.88 9.33 -7.03
N TYR A 108 14.67 8.75 -8.20
CA TYR A 108 14.02 9.41 -9.34
C TYR A 108 12.93 8.49 -9.87
N ASP A 109 11.79 9.07 -10.23
CA ASP A 109 10.75 8.32 -10.94
C ASP A 109 11.16 8.09 -12.41
N ILE A 110 10.62 7.05 -13.02
CA ILE A 110 10.86 6.74 -14.44
C ILE A 110 10.54 7.94 -15.35
N SER A 111 9.58 8.79 -15.01
CA SER A 111 9.23 10.01 -15.74
C SER A 111 10.38 11.03 -15.79
N GLN A 112 11.33 10.95 -14.86
CA GLN A 112 12.52 11.79 -14.76
C GLN A 112 13.72 11.20 -15.49
N THR A 113 13.52 10.15 -16.29
CA THR A 113 14.60 9.40 -16.94
C THR A 113 14.45 9.35 -18.46
N THR A 114 15.49 8.86 -19.13
CA THR A 114 15.46 8.58 -20.57
C THR A 114 14.45 7.49 -20.96
N ALA A 115 13.91 6.76 -19.99
CA ALA A 115 12.89 5.73 -20.19
C ALA A 115 11.45 6.22 -19.92
N ARG A 116 11.22 7.52 -19.79
CA ARG A 116 9.91 8.10 -19.49
C ARG A 116 8.78 7.67 -20.42
N ASP A 117 9.09 7.40 -21.68
CA ASP A 117 8.11 6.95 -22.67
C ASP A 117 7.86 5.43 -22.63
N GLN A 118 8.57 4.69 -21.74
CA GLN A 118 8.42 3.26 -21.56
C GLN A 118 7.50 2.89 -20.39
N VAL A 119 6.80 3.86 -19.81
CA VAL A 119 5.80 3.60 -18.77
C VAL A 119 4.72 2.70 -19.35
N GLN A 120 4.60 1.49 -18.81
CA GLN A 120 3.59 0.55 -19.24
C GLN A 120 2.22 0.97 -18.69
N PRO A 121 1.16 0.93 -19.52
CA PRO A 121 -0.20 1.13 -19.02
C PRO A 121 -0.53 0.04 -18.02
N GLN A 122 -1.49 0.34 -17.12
CA GLN A 122 -1.97 -0.65 -16.16
C GLN A 122 -2.45 -1.91 -16.87
N VAL A 123 -1.87 -3.07 -16.52
CA VAL A 123 -2.25 -4.36 -17.10
C VAL A 123 -3.68 -4.72 -16.65
N ARG A 124 -4.53 -5.08 -17.60
CA ARG A 124 -5.80 -5.73 -17.30
C ARG A 124 -5.58 -7.23 -17.24
N TYR A 125 -5.94 -7.81 -16.12
CA TYR A 125 -5.87 -9.24 -15.91
C TYR A 125 -7.19 -9.91 -16.29
N ASP A 126 -7.12 -11.16 -16.78
CA ASP A 126 -8.28 -12.01 -16.95
C ASP A 126 -9.00 -12.22 -15.60
N ASP A 127 -10.33 -12.16 -15.61
CA ASP A 127 -11.15 -12.24 -14.40
C ASP A 127 -10.92 -13.53 -13.61
N ARG A 128 -10.72 -14.65 -14.30
CA ARG A 128 -10.48 -15.97 -13.64
C ARG A 128 -9.12 -15.99 -12.97
N LEU A 129 -8.10 -15.43 -13.62
CA LEU A 129 -6.76 -15.30 -13.04
C LEU A 129 -6.78 -14.41 -11.81
N LEU A 130 -7.49 -13.29 -11.90
CA LEU A 130 -7.64 -12.33 -10.82
C LEU A 130 -8.32 -12.93 -9.59
N LEU A 131 -9.48 -13.60 -9.81
CA LEU A 131 -10.20 -14.27 -8.73
C LEU A 131 -9.42 -15.44 -8.15
N LYS A 132 -8.69 -16.21 -8.98
CA LYS A 132 -7.78 -17.27 -8.52
C LYS A 132 -6.71 -16.68 -7.58
N GLY A 133 -6.10 -15.57 -7.95
CA GLY A 133 -5.12 -14.87 -7.11
C GLY A 133 -5.72 -14.44 -5.77
N LEU A 134 -6.90 -13.83 -5.80
CA LEU A 134 -7.60 -13.38 -4.60
C LEU A 134 -7.95 -14.54 -3.67
N ILE A 135 -8.54 -15.62 -4.20
CA ILE A 135 -8.91 -16.81 -3.44
C ILE A 135 -7.66 -17.45 -2.79
N ALA A 136 -6.57 -17.57 -3.54
CA ALA A 136 -5.31 -18.12 -3.04
C ALA A 136 -4.64 -17.21 -1.98
N SER A 137 -4.95 -15.92 -1.97
CA SER A 137 -4.43 -14.99 -0.96
C SER A 137 -5.16 -15.04 0.38
N SER A 138 -6.37 -15.61 0.40
CA SER A 138 -7.21 -15.65 1.59
C SER A 138 -6.59 -16.53 2.69
N PRO A 139 -6.55 -16.04 3.94
CA PRO A 139 -6.09 -16.85 5.07
C PRO A 139 -7.10 -17.91 5.54
N VAL A 140 -8.34 -17.86 5.01
CA VAL A 140 -9.40 -18.81 5.32
C VAL A 140 -10.09 -19.28 4.03
N PRO A 141 -10.77 -20.46 4.03
CA PRO A 141 -11.52 -20.92 2.87
C PRO A 141 -12.59 -19.93 2.41
N ILE A 142 -12.83 -19.88 1.09
CA ILE A 142 -13.92 -19.13 0.49
C ILE A 142 -14.95 -20.11 -0.05
N ARG A 143 -16.24 -19.91 0.29
CA ARG A 143 -17.34 -20.79 -0.08
C ARG A 143 -18.47 -20.01 -0.74
N ALA A 144 -18.96 -20.50 -1.87
CA ALA A 144 -20.12 -19.93 -2.55
C ALA A 144 -21.43 -20.35 -1.87
N VAL A 145 -22.33 -19.40 -1.68
CA VAL A 145 -23.67 -19.60 -1.10
C VAL A 145 -24.73 -18.91 -1.97
N GLU A 146 -25.98 -19.36 -1.87
CA GLU A 146 -27.07 -18.78 -2.67
C GLU A 146 -27.42 -17.37 -2.17
N GLU A 147 -27.56 -17.17 -0.86
CA GLU A 147 -27.98 -15.94 -0.25
C GLU A 147 -27.12 -15.58 0.97
N LEU A 148 -27.01 -14.28 1.24
CA LEU A 148 -26.38 -13.72 2.43
C LEU A 148 -27.29 -12.73 3.09
N PRO A 149 -27.21 -12.53 4.44
CA PRO A 149 -28.01 -11.55 5.16
C PRO A 149 -27.80 -10.14 4.61
N GLN A 150 -28.85 -9.32 4.66
CA GLN A 150 -28.83 -7.89 4.31
C GLN A 150 -28.32 -7.59 2.87
N GLY A 151 -28.47 -8.54 1.93
CA GLY A 151 -28.03 -8.35 0.55
C GLY A 151 -26.52 -8.21 0.36
N ARG A 152 -25.71 -8.67 1.32
CA ARG A 152 -24.25 -8.64 1.22
C ARG A 152 -23.73 -9.52 0.09
N GLY A 153 -22.65 -9.09 -0.55
CA GLY A 153 -21.96 -9.89 -1.57
C GLY A 153 -20.99 -10.92 -0.99
N ALA A 154 -20.38 -10.60 0.16
CA ALA A 154 -19.52 -11.53 0.91
C ALA A 154 -19.62 -11.26 2.42
N MET A 155 -19.27 -12.26 3.23
CA MET A 155 -19.29 -12.17 4.68
C MET A 155 -18.37 -13.25 5.29
N PHE A 156 -17.55 -12.87 6.28
CA PHE A 156 -16.86 -13.86 7.09
C PHE A 156 -17.82 -14.51 8.09
N SER A 157 -17.84 -15.84 8.12
CA SER A 157 -18.57 -16.64 9.10
C SER A 157 -17.58 -17.22 10.12
N ALA A 158 -17.67 -16.76 11.36
CA ALA A 158 -16.85 -17.28 12.46
C ALA A 158 -17.17 -18.76 12.75
N GLU A 159 -18.46 -19.16 12.64
CA GLU A 159 -18.91 -20.53 12.84
C GLU A 159 -18.26 -21.51 11.85
N GLN A 160 -18.18 -21.13 10.58
CA GLN A 160 -17.59 -21.95 9.52
C GLN A 160 -16.10 -21.71 9.32
N ASN A 161 -15.54 -20.71 9.99
CA ASN A 161 -14.19 -20.18 9.76
C ASN A 161 -13.90 -20.02 8.26
N ALA A 162 -14.80 -19.37 7.54
CA ALA A 162 -14.76 -19.22 6.09
C ALA A 162 -15.37 -17.88 5.66
N ILE A 163 -14.94 -17.38 4.52
CA ILE A 163 -15.61 -16.26 3.83
C ILE A 163 -16.68 -16.87 2.92
N LEU A 164 -17.93 -16.45 3.13
CA LEU A 164 -19.07 -16.82 2.30
C LEU A 164 -19.23 -15.77 1.21
N VAL A 165 -19.40 -16.19 -0.03
CA VAL A 165 -19.61 -15.31 -1.19
C VAL A 165 -20.91 -15.67 -1.90
N LYS A 166 -21.74 -14.65 -2.17
CA LYS A 166 -23.02 -14.83 -2.89
C LYS A 166 -22.73 -15.20 -4.35
N LYS A 167 -23.44 -16.20 -4.83
CA LYS A 167 -23.44 -16.59 -6.26
C LYS A 167 -24.12 -15.54 -7.13
N GLY A 168 -23.77 -15.53 -8.42
CA GLY A 168 -24.44 -14.71 -9.44
C GLY A 168 -23.93 -13.27 -9.56
N MET A 169 -22.93 -12.85 -8.79
CA MET A 169 -22.23 -11.58 -8.99
C MET A 169 -21.24 -11.65 -10.14
N ASP A 170 -20.95 -10.51 -10.77
CA ASP A 170 -19.85 -10.40 -11.73
C ASP A 170 -18.48 -10.41 -11.03
N ALA A 171 -17.41 -10.62 -11.80
CA ALA A 171 -16.07 -10.75 -11.25
C ALA A 171 -15.57 -9.50 -10.51
N PRO A 172 -15.78 -8.27 -10.99
CA PRO A 172 -15.42 -7.06 -10.24
C PRO A 172 -16.12 -6.95 -8.89
N ASP A 173 -17.42 -7.28 -8.82
CA ASP A 173 -18.20 -7.26 -7.58
C ASP A 173 -17.71 -8.33 -6.60
N ILE A 174 -17.46 -9.54 -7.09
CA ILE A 174 -16.84 -10.60 -6.28
C ILE A 174 -15.50 -10.12 -5.73
N PHE A 175 -14.66 -9.52 -6.57
CA PHE A 175 -13.35 -9.03 -6.16
C PHE A 175 -13.44 -7.99 -5.05
N ARG A 176 -14.32 -6.98 -5.21
CA ARG A 176 -14.53 -5.93 -4.20
C ARG A 176 -15.03 -6.50 -2.88
N CYS A 177 -16.09 -7.30 -2.91
CA CYS A 177 -16.69 -7.87 -1.70
C CYS A 177 -15.75 -8.85 -0.98
N VAL A 178 -15.11 -9.74 -1.73
CA VAL A 178 -14.22 -10.77 -1.15
C VAL A 178 -12.92 -10.15 -0.66
N SER A 179 -12.31 -9.21 -1.39
CA SER A 179 -11.07 -8.56 -0.94
C SER A 179 -11.25 -7.80 0.37
N LEU A 180 -12.44 -7.20 0.59
CA LEU A 180 -12.77 -6.54 1.86
C LEU A 180 -12.80 -7.55 3.02
N GLU A 181 -13.45 -8.70 2.81
CA GLU A 181 -13.52 -9.74 3.84
C GLU A 181 -12.15 -10.39 4.11
N VAL A 182 -11.38 -10.66 3.05
CA VAL A 182 -10.01 -11.18 3.14
C VAL A 182 -9.11 -10.20 3.91
N ALA A 183 -9.23 -8.89 3.65
CA ALA A 183 -8.49 -7.87 4.38
C ALA A 183 -8.88 -7.80 5.86
N ASN A 184 -10.19 -7.91 6.18
CA ASN A 184 -10.65 -7.97 7.57
C ASN A 184 -10.06 -9.19 8.31
N VAL A 185 -10.09 -10.37 7.70
CA VAL A 185 -9.53 -11.58 8.33
C VAL A 185 -8.01 -11.48 8.46
N GLN A 186 -7.31 -10.94 7.45
CA GLN A 186 -5.87 -10.72 7.51
C GLN A 186 -5.47 -9.79 8.65
N LEU A 187 -6.17 -8.67 8.81
CA LEU A 187 -5.91 -7.71 9.88
C LEU A 187 -6.24 -8.30 11.25
N ALA A 188 -7.35 -9.02 11.38
CA ALA A 188 -7.71 -9.70 12.63
C ALA A 188 -6.68 -10.75 13.08
N GLN A 189 -5.95 -11.37 12.14
CA GLN A 189 -4.87 -12.31 12.46
C GLN A 189 -3.55 -11.63 12.78
N SER A 190 -3.32 -10.41 12.30
CA SER A 190 -2.04 -9.70 12.45
C SER A 190 -2.05 -8.61 13.52
N MET A 191 -3.22 -8.20 13.99
CA MET A 191 -3.40 -7.13 14.97
C MET A 191 -4.07 -7.66 16.23
N ASP A 192 -3.42 -7.48 17.37
CA ASP A 192 -4.05 -7.73 18.67
C ASP A 192 -5.21 -6.75 18.89
N GLY A 193 -6.36 -7.30 19.28
CA GLY A 193 -7.54 -6.50 19.61
C GLY A 193 -8.27 -5.89 18.39
N TYR A 194 -8.01 -6.39 17.17
CA TYR A 194 -8.73 -5.94 15.97
C TYR A 194 -10.25 -6.04 16.14
N SER A 195 -10.94 -4.97 15.78
CA SER A 195 -12.40 -4.92 15.71
C SER A 195 -12.83 -4.29 14.39
N ARG A 196 -13.82 -4.89 13.71
CA ARG A 196 -14.41 -4.30 12.50
C ARG A 196 -15.05 -2.94 12.75
N GLU A 197 -15.56 -2.71 13.94
CA GLU A 197 -16.20 -1.47 14.32
C GLU A 197 -15.21 -0.31 14.37
N THR A 198 -14.04 -0.54 14.96
CA THR A 198 -13.00 0.49 15.14
C THR A 198 -11.96 0.50 14.05
N ASP A 199 -11.59 -0.66 13.49
CA ASP A 199 -10.47 -0.85 12.56
C ASP A 199 -10.91 -1.21 11.13
N GLY A 200 -12.20 -1.39 10.89
CA GLY A 200 -12.72 -1.79 9.57
C GLY A 200 -12.34 -0.86 8.43
N TYR A 201 -12.06 0.41 8.72
CA TYR A 201 -11.55 1.36 7.74
C TYR A 201 -10.19 0.92 7.15
N LYS A 202 -9.35 0.22 7.93
CA LYS A 202 -8.08 -0.34 7.45
C LYS A 202 -8.33 -1.41 6.39
N ALA A 203 -9.28 -2.32 6.63
CA ALA A 203 -9.66 -3.34 5.65
C ALA A 203 -10.25 -2.72 4.38
N TYR A 204 -11.06 -1.68 4.51
CA TYR A 204 -11.62 -0.93 3.39
C TYR A 204 -10.51 -0.28 2.53
N ALA A 205 -9.53 0.33 3.16
CA ALA A 205 -8.35 0.89 2.50
C ALA A 205 -7.52 -0.19 1.79
N VAL A 206 -7.31 -1.34 2.42
CA VAL A 206 -6.57 -2.48 1.81
C VAL A 206 -7.31 -3.01 0.59
N SER A 207 -8.62 -3.20 0.67
CA SER A 207 -9.45 -3.64 -0.45
C SER A 207 -9.38 -2.66 -1.63
N TYR A 208 -9.47 -1.35 -1.35
CA TYR A 208 -9.28 -0.30 -2.35
C TYR A 208 -7.91 -0.38 -3.02
N MET A 209 -6.84 -0.51 -2.24
CA MET A 209 -5.47 -0.63 -2.79
C MET A 209 -5.31 -1.86 -3.68
N LEU A 210 -5.92 -2.99 -3.33
CA LEU A 210 -5.93 -4.20 -4.16
C LEU A 210 -6.67 -3.96 -5.49
N CYS A 211 -7.84 -3.30 -5.46
CA CYS A 211 -8.55 -2.93 -6.68
C CYS A 211 -7.70 -2.03 -7.58
N LYS A 212 -7.11 -0.98 -7.03
CA LYS A 212 -6.21 -0.07 -7.76
C LYS A 212 -5.01 -0.80 -8.35
N ARG A 213 -4.39 -1.68 -7.58
CA ARG A 213 -3.21 -2.46 -8.01
C ARG A 213 -3.49 -3.37 -9.19
N TYR A 214 -4.65 -4.00 -9.19
CA TYR A 214 -5.02 -5.02 -10.18
C TYR A 214 -5.98 -4.52 -11.27
N GLY A 215 -6.26 -3.22 -11.32
CA GLY A 215 -7.10 -2.62 -12.36
C GLY A 215 -8.58 -2.95 -12.24
N VAL A 216 -9.05 -3.32 -11.05
CA VAL A 216 -10.47 -3.48 -10.76
C VAL A 216 -11.09 -2.11 -10.51
N ASP A 217 -12.28 -1.84 -11.06
CA ASP A 217 -12.96 -0.56 -10.88
C ASP A 217 -13.20 -0.28 -9.39
N ALA A 218 -12.67 0.84 -8.92
CA ALA A 218 -12.74 1.29 -7.54
C ALA A 218 -13.69 2.48 -7.32
N LYS A 219 -14.52 2.84 -8.31
CA LYS A 219 -15.43 4.00 -8.23
C LYS A 219 -16.48 3.90 -7.14
N GLU A 220 -16.82 2.68 -6.72
CA GLU A 220 -17.78 2.46 -5.64
C GLU A 220 -17.21 2.72 -4.24
N TYR A 221 -15.89 2.87 -4.12
CA TYR A 221 -15.26 3.21 -2.85
C TYR A 221 -15.39 4.71 -2.57
N GLU A 222 -16.02 5.03 -1.46
CA GLU A 222 -16.13 6.41 -0.97
C GLU A 222 -14.93 6.76 -0.09
N ILE A 223 -13.75 6.80 -0.68
CA ILE A 223 -12.47 6.96 0.04
C ILE A 223 -12.39 8.29 0.79
N SER A 224 -13.00 9.35 0.27
CA SER A 224 -13.06 10.64 0.98
C SER A 224 -13.71 10.54 2.37
N LYS A 225 -14.54 9.54 2.63
CA LYS A 225 -15.08 9.27 3.97
C LYS A 225 -14.00 8.84 4.97
N LEU A 226 -12.85 8.37 4.49
CA LEU A 226 -11.71 8.01 5.33
C LEU A 226 -10.89 9.22 5.79
N ASP A 227 -11.03 10.39 5.16
CA ASP A 227 -10.22 11.57 5.48
C ASP A 227 -10.44 12.05 6.93
N GLY A 228 -11.64 11.82 7.49
CA GLY A 228 -11.98 12.14 8.88
C GLY A 228 -11.66 11.06 9.92
N VAL A 229 -11.19 9.88 9.51
CA VAL A 229 -10.99 8.73 10.41
C VAL A 229 -10.02 9.04 11.54
N PHE A 230 -8.97 9.81 11.27
CA PHE A 230 -7.97 10.17 12.27
C PHE A 230 -8.35 11.40 13.11
N GLN A 231 -9.45 12.05 12.78
CA GLN A 231 -9.87 13.28 13.46
C GLN A 231 -10.47 12.96 14.84
N GLY A 232 -9.69 13.19 15.89
CA GLY A 232 -10.13 13.05 17.26
C GLY A 232 -10.31 11.63 17.80
N GLN A 233 -10.16 10.60 16.98
CA GLN A 233 -10.32 9.18 17.39
C GLN A 233 -8.99 8.45 17.53
N VAL A 234 -8.01 8.80 16.72
CA VAL A 234 -6.68 8.21 16.73
C VAL A 234 -5.67 9.28 17.14
N PRO A 235 -4.88 9.08 18.20
CA PRO A 235 -3.80 10.00 18.55
C PRO A 235 -2.86 10.21 17.35
N ARG A 236 -2.37 11.44 17.17
CA ARG A 236 -1.49 11.78 16.04
C ARG A 236 -0.26 10.87 15.96
N GLU A 237 0.31 10.51 17.10
CA GLU A 237 1.44 9.59 17.22
C GLU A 237 1.15 8.18 16.74
N ASP A 238 -0.11 7.75 16.72
CA ASP A 238 -0.54 6.41 16.30
C ASP A 238 -0.91 6.35 14.81
N ILE A 239 -1.04 7.48 14.12
CA ILE A 239 -1.35 7.53 12.68
C ILE A 239 -0.32 6.76 11.85
N PRO A 240 1.01 6.91 12.05
CA PRO A 240 2.00 6.12 11.31
C PRO A 240 1.82 4.62 11.46
N ALA A 241 1.47 4.15 12.66
CA ALA A 241 1.20 2.74 12.92
C ALA A 241 -0.05 2.25 12.18
N ALA A 242 -1.13 3.03 12.17
CA ALA A 242 -2.36 2.71 11.45
C ALA A 242 -2.12 2.59 9.93
N LEU A 243 -1.35 3.49 9.34
CA LEU A 243 -0.98 3.42 7.92
C LEU A 243 -0.07 2.23 7.64
N THR A 244 0.82 1.88 8.57
CA THR A 244 1.69 0.69 8.47
C THR A 244 0.89 -0.60 8.51
N ASP A 245 -0.14 -0.70 9.36
CA ASP A 245 -1.05 -1.85 9.41
C ASP A 245 -1.72 -2.08 8.05
N MET A 246 -2.25 -1.03 7.44
CA MET A 246 -2.86 -1.09 6.09
C MET A 246 -1.83 -1.56 5.05
N ARG A 247 -0.66 -0.93 5.03
CA ARG A 247 0.41 -1.26 4.09
C ARG A 247 0.89 -2.70 4.24
N ASP A 248 1.07 -3.19 5.45
CA ASP A 248 1.58 -4.53 5.70
C ASP A 248 0.55 -5.60 5.31
N ALA A 249 -0.73 -5.39 5.61
CA ALA A 249 -1.81 -6.25 5.15
C ALA A 249 -1.89 -6.25 3.61
N PHE A 250 -1.85 -5.08 2.98
CA PHE A 250 -1.83 -4.96 1.52
C PHE A 250 -0.62 -5.66 0.89
N LYS A 251 0.59 -5.43 1.40
CA LYS A 251 1.81 -6.09 0.92
C LYS A 251 1.71 -7.60 1.01
N SER A 252 1.22 -8.11 2.13
CA SER A 252 1.07 -9.56 2.37
C SER A 252 0.09 -10.20 1.39
N LEU A 253 -1.10 -9.61 1.22
CA LEU A 253 -2.13 -10.07 0.29
C LEU A 253 -1.66 -9.97 -1.16
N ASN A 254 -1.11 -8.82 -1.57
CA ASN A 254 -0.54 -8.61 -2.88
C ASN A 254 0.55 -9.64 -3.22
N GLY A 255 1.43 -9.94 -2.27
CA GLY A 255 2.49 -10.93 -2.46
C GLY A 255 1.95 -12.36 -2.69
N ARG A 256 0.90 -12.77 -1.97
CA ARG A 256 0.24 -14.07 -2.18
C ARG A 256 -0.52 -14.10 -3.51
N MET A 257 -1.25 -13.04 -3.85
CA MET A 257 -1.93 -12.92 -5.14
C MET A 257 -0.95 -13.01 -6.30
N ALA A 258 0.12 -12.21 -6.28
CA ALA A 258 1.13 -12.19 -7.34
C ALA A 258 1.76 -13.58 -7.56
N ARG A 259 2.07 -14.29 -6.49
CA ARG A 259 2.57 -15.68 -6.59
C ARG A 259 1.56 -16.61 -7.25
N ALA A 260 0.31 -16.58 -6.81
CA ALA A 260 -0.75 -17.43 -7.34
C ALA A 260 -1.09 -17.13 -8.81
N MET A 261 -0.91 -15.88 -9.23
CA MET A 261 -1.10 -15.42 -10.61
C MET A 261 0.14 -15.64 -11.50
N GLY A 262 1.25 -16.13 -10.95
CA GLY A 262 2.49 -16.34 -11.71
C GLY A 262 3.29 -15.09 -12.00
N LEU A 263 3.06 -13.99 -11.28
CA LEU A 263 3.70 -12.68 -11.48
C LEU A 263 5.04 -12.54 -10.72
N THR A 264 5.54 -13.59 -10.10
CA THR A 264 6.68 -13.59 -9.17
C THR A 264 8.04 -13.32 -9.80
N ARG A 265 8.20 -13.43 -11.13
CA ARG A 265 9.46 -13.08 -11.79
C ARG A 265 9.75 -11.58 -11.70
N ASP A 266 8.71 -10.74 -11.79
CA ASP A 266 8.85 -9.28 -11.65
C ASP A 266 9.13 -8.85 -10.21
N SER A 267 8.65 -9.60 -9.20
CA SER A 267 8.90 -9.29 -7.80
C SER A 267 10.32 -9.64 -7.35
N LYS A 268 10.93 -10.73 -7.88
CA LYS A 268 12.33 -11.07 -7.61
C LYS A 268 13.32 -10.09 -8.22
N GLN A 269 13.01 -9.56 -9.40
CA GLN A 269 13.81 -8.50 -10.01
C GLN A 269 13.76 -7.22 -9.16
N LYS A 270 12.58 -6.88 -8.62
CA LYS A 270 12.40 -5.72 -7.72
C LYS A 270 12.97 -5.92 -6.31
N GLU A 271 13.15 -7.15 -5.83
CA GLU A 271 13.87 -7.45 -4.58
C GLU A 271 15.41 -7.42 -4.74
N GLN A 272 15.92 -7.64 -5.94
CA GLN A 272 17.33 -7.45 -6.27
C GLN A 272 17.69 -5.99 -6.56
N GLU A 273 16.68 -5.13 -6.78
CA GLU A 273 16.81 -3.68 -6.98
C GLU A 273 16.67 -2.88 -5.65
N ARG A 274 16.80 -3.56 -4.48
CA ARG A 274 16.86 -2.95 -3.14
C ARG A 274 18.28 -2.73 -2.67
#